data_4fa0e5d959e71fb1dbf4ac391d73fc64
#
_entry.id   4fa0e5d959e71fb1dbf4ac391d73fc64
#
_cell.length_a   1.000
_cell.length_b   1.000
_cell.length_c   1.000
_cell.angle_alpha   90.00
_cell.angle_beta   90.00
_cell.angle_gamma   90.00
#
_symmetry.space_group_name_H-M   'P 1'
#
loop_
_entity.id
_entity.type
_entity.pdbx_description
1 polymer ?
#
loop_
_entity_poly.entity_id
_entity_poly.type
_entity_poly.pdbx_seq_one_letter_code
_entity_poly.pdbx_strand_id
1 'polypeptide(L)'
;MTSPRIALAAALCLGLVGLAAPAAAEDPELIFKKSTVWKLLTPDDKLAVYGIDDPDVEGVACHYTVPERGGVKGMFGVAEETSDVSLACRQWGPIKFKRQLEQGEDMFRTRRSLIFKKMQIVRGCDAKRNVLVYMVYTDKLIEGSPKNSTSSVPLMPWGTEPPPRCADFVK
;
A
#
# COMPACT_ATOMS: atom_id res chain seq x y z
N MET A 1 43.23 51.42 -41.10
CA MET A 1 41.80 51.09 -41.17
C MET A 1 41.66 49.60 -40.79
N THR A 2 41.45 49.30 -39.53
CA THR A 2 41.37 47.95 -38.96
C THR A 2 40.05 47.78 -38.26
N SER A 3 39.17 46.93 -38.80
CA SER A 3 37.87 46.57 -38.24
C SER A 3 38.04 45.49 -37.14
N PRO A 4 37.38 45.60 -35.98
CA PRO A 4 37.36 44.57 -35.00
C PRO A 4 36.28 43.53 -35.29
N ARG A 5 36.63 42.22 -35.25
CA ARG A 5 35.74 41.11 -35.34
C ARG A 5 35.13 40.83 -33.94
N ILE A 6 33.81 40.98 -33.85
CA ILE A 6 33.05 40.65 -32.67
C ILE A 6 32.80 39.13 -32.70
N ALA A 7 33.37 38.38 -31.77
CA ALA A 7 33.10 36.98 -31.54
C ALA A 7 31.87 36.84 -30.65
N LEU A 8 30.78 36.28 -31.20
CA LEU A 8 29.55 35.97 -30.48
C LEU A 8 29.70 34.56 -29.81
N ALA A 9 29.92 34.54 -28.53
CA ALA A 9 29.92 33.31 -27.73
C ALA A 9 28.47 32.90 -27.39
N ALA A 10 27.96 31.88 -28.04
CA ALA A 10 26.67 31.27 -27.69
C ALA A 10 26.86 30.29 -26.52
N ALA A 11 26.39 30.69 -25.34
CA ALA A 11 26.36 29.81 -24.17
C ALA A 11 25.16 28.85 -24.30
N LEU A 12 25.45 27.58 -24.54
CA LEU A 12 24.46 26.49 -24.59
C LEU A 12 24.16 26.04 -23.16
N CYS A 13 23.08 26.55 -22.56
CA CYS A 13 22.55 26.03 -21.29
C CYS A 13 21.85 24.69 -21.53
N LEU A 14 22.55 23.56 -21.30
CA LEU A 14 21.89 22.26 -21.17
C LEU A 14 21.12 22.23 -19.86
N GLY A 15 19.79 22.40 -19.93
CA GLY A 15 18.88 22.13 -18.81
C GLY A 15 18.84 20.62 -18.55
N LEU A 16 19.39 20.16 -17.41
CA LEU A 16 19.12 18.84 -16.89
C LEU A 16 17.66 18.78 -16.45
N VAL A 17 16.82 18.20 -17.30
CA VAL A 17 15.47 17.77 -16.88
C VAL A 17 15.66 16.51 -16.02
N GLY A 18 15.65 16.69 -14.70
CA GLY A 18 15.61 15.57 -13.76
C GLY A 18 14.31 14.78 -13.95
N LEU A 19 14.40 13.61 -14.56
CA LEU A 19 13.33 12.62 -14.56
C LEU A 19 13.15 12.16 -13.11
N ALA A 20 12.11 12.67 -12.43
CA ALA A 20 11.64 12.11 -11.17
C ALA A 20 11.17 10.68 -11.48
N ALA A 21 11.92 9.68 -11.01
CA ALA A 21 11.48 8.29 -11.07
C ALA A 21 10.17 8.17 -10.27
N PRO A 22 9.14 7.48 -10.79
CA PRO A 22 7.95 7.19 -9.99
C PRO A 22 8.39 6.40 -8.74
N ALA A 23 7.95 6.82 -7.57
CA ALA A 23 8.14 6.06 -6.34
C ALA A 23 7.52 4.67 -6.57
N ALA A 24 8.36 3.65 -6.65
CA ALA A 24 7.89 2.28 -6.71
C ALA A 24 7.15 2.00 -5.40
N ALA A 25 5.91 1.53 -5.48
CA ALA A 25 5.22 1.01 -4.32
C ALA A 25 6.09 -0.09 -3.72
N GLU A 26 6.42 0.04 -2.45
CA GLU A 26 7.24 -0.92 -1.74
C GLU A 26 6.50 -2.26 -1.66
N ASP A 27 7.18 -3.36 -2.02
CA ASP A 27 6.60 -4.69 -1.92
C ASP A 27 6.34 -5.06 -0.46
N PRO A 28 5.21 -5.73 -0.14
CA PRO A 28 4.91 -6.10 1.22
C PRO A 28 5.98 -7.02 1.83
N GLU A 29 6.44 -6.66 3.02
CA GLU A 29 7.40 -7.45 3.77
C GLU A 29 6.72 -8.61 4.50
N LEU A 30 7.22 -9.83 4.32
CA LEU A 30 6.78 -10.97 5.10
C LEU A 30 7.34 -10.88 6.53
N ILE A 31 6.46 -10.71 7.52
CA ILE A 31 6.86 -10.63 8.92
C ILE A 31 7.04 -12.04 9.52
N PHE A 32 6.02 -12.88 9.42
CA PHE A 32 6.10 -14.29 9.81
C PHE A 32 4.99 -15.13 9.20
N LYS A 33 5.16 -16.46 9.29
CA LYS A 33 4.14 -17.46 8.94
C LYS A 33 3.91 -18.41 10.12
N LYS A 34 2.66 -18.81 10.31
CA LYS A 34 2.26 -19.80 11.31
C LYS A 34 1.48 -20.93 10.65
N SER A 35 1.94 -22.17 10.81
CA SER A 35 1.19 -23.35 10.39
C SER A 35 -0.07 -23.50 11.24
N THR A 36 -1.20 -23.73 10.59
CA THR A 36 -2.51 -23.89 11.25
C THR A 36 -3.00 -25.32 11.25
N VAL A 37 -2.58 -26.11 10.25
CA VAL A 37 -2.94 -27.53 10.12
C VAL A 37 -1.68 -28.31 9.76
N TRP A 38 -1.41 -29.37 10.52
CA TRP A 38 -0.34 -30.29 10.19
C TRP A 38 -0.84 -31.38 9.23
N LYS A 39 -0.12 -31.62 8.14
CA LYS A 39 -0.44 -32.63 7.11
C LYS A 39 0.75 -33.56 6.94
N LEU A 40 0.53 -34.87 7.04
CA LEU A 40 1.60 -35.86 7.02
C LEU A 40 2.34 -35.98 5.68
N LEU A 41 1.67 -35.71 4.55
CA LEU A 41 2.18 -35.97 3.20
C LEU A 41 2.19 -34.75 2.27
N THR A 42 1.70 -33.61 2.74
CA THR A 42 1.63 -32.38 1.93
C THR A 42 2.02 -31.18 2.78
N PRO A 43 2.49 -30.06 2.17
CA PRO A 43 2.74 -28.84 2.92
C PRO A 43 1.54 -28.38 3.73
N ASP A 44 1.78 -27.88 4.94
CA ASP A 44 0.77 -27.39 5.86
C ASP A 44 0.07 -26.12 5.36
N ASP A 45 -1.20 -25.94 5.76
CA ASP A 45 -1.86 -24.67 5.63
C ASP A 45 -1.27 -23.68 6.65
N LYS A 46 -1.06 -22.43 6.23
CA LYS A 46 -0.38 -21.39 7.03
C LYS A 46 -1.17 -20.09 7.01
N LEU A 47 -1.02 -19.30 8.06
CA LEU A 47 -1.32 -17.88 8.05
C LEU A 47 -0.01 -17.11 7.86
N ALA A 48 0.02 -16.22 6.90
CA ALA A 48 1.14 -15.33 6.63
C ALA A 48 0.77 -13.89 7.01
N VAL A 49 1.61 -13.24 7.81
CA VAL A 49 1.47 -11.83 8.19
C VAL A 49 2.47 -11.01 7.40
N TYR A 50 1.96 -9.99 6.73
CA TYR A 50 2.75 -9.04 5.95
C TYR A 50 2.62 -7.64 6.54
N GLY A 51 3.71 -6.86 6.45
CA GLY A 51 3.76 -5.43 6.72
C GLY A 51 3.86 -4.64 5.42
N ILE A 52 3.26 -3.46 5.38
CA ILE A 52 3.38 -2.51 4.29
C ILE A 52 3.21 -1.08 4.82
N ASP A 53 4.09 -0.19 4.41
CA ASP A 53 3.96 1.23 4.67
C ASP A 53 3.00 1.89 3.68
N ASP A 54 2.32 2.95 4.11
CA ASP A 54 1.53 3.76 3.19
C ASP A 54 2.47 4.56 2.28
N PRO A 55 2.47 4.35 0.95
CA PRO A 55 3.41 5.01 0.04
C PRO A 55 3.24 6.52 -0.03
N ASP A 56 2.05 7.04 0.31
CA ASP A 56 1.69 8.46 0.18
C ASP A 56 1.49 9.17 1.53
N VAL A 57 1.45 8.41 2.65
CA VAL A 57 1.29 8.94 4.00
C VAL A 57 2.40 8.39 4.89
N GLU A 58 3.46 9.17 5.07
CA GLU A 58 4.54 8.79 6.00
C GLU A 58 4.01 8.66 7.42
N GLY A 59 4.60 7.75 8.18
CA GLY A 59 4.25 7.51 9.57
C GLY A 59 3.05 6.58 9.79
N VAL A 60 2.54 5.93 8.73
CA VAL A 60 1.51 4.89 8.82
C VAL A 60 2.01 3.59 8.21
N ALA A 61 1.86 2.49 8.97
CA ALA A 61 2.08 1.14 8.48
C ALA A 61 0.85 0.27 8.73
N CYS A 62 0.63 -0.68 7.85
CA CYS A 62 -0.44 -1.65 7.93
C CYS A 62 0.13 -3.07 7.99
N HIS A 63 -0.44 -3.92 8.86
CA HIS A 63 -0.22 -5.35 8.86
C HIS A 63 -1.49 -6.05 8.40
N TYR A 64 -1.34 -7.01 7.52
CA TYR A 64 -2.47 -7.81 7.07
C TYR A 64 -2.12 -9.30 7.10
N THR A 65 -3.12 -10.13 7.39
CA THR A 65 -2.96 -11.58 7.46
C THR A 65 -3.72 -12.22 6.34
N VAL A 66 -3.06 -13.18 5.68
CA VAL A 66 -3.66 -13.95 4.60
C VAL A 66 -3.38 -15.44 4.82
N PRO A 67 -4.39 -16.31 4.57
CA PRO A 67 -4.18 -17.74 4.56
C PRO A 67 -3.42 -18.17 3.30
N GLU A 68 -2.44 -19.05 3.48
CA GLU A 68 -1.73 -19.76 2.43
C GLU A 68 -2.05 -21.26 2.55
N ARG A 69 -2.68 -21.81 1.52
CA ARG A 69 -2.93 -23.26 1.50
C ARG A 69 -1.68 -24.03 1.08
N GLY A 70 -1.39 -25.07 1.82
CA GLY A 70 -0.41 -26.08 1.46
C GLY A 70 -0.98 -27.13 0.50
N GLY A 71 -0.11 -28.05 0.04
CA GLY A 71 -0.48 -29.15 -0.87
C GLY A 71 -0.38 -28.82 -2.33
N VAL A 72 -0.60 -29.84 -3.17
CA VAL A 72 -0.48 -29.74 -4.65
C VAL A 72 -1.43 -28.69 -5.23
N LYS A 73 -2.63 -28.56 -4.67
CA LYS A 73 -3.62 -27.55 -5.10
C LYS A 73 -3.18 -26.11 -4.76
N GLY A 74 -2.48 -25.90 -3.66
CA GLY A 74 -1.89 -24.61 -3.27
C GLY A 74 -0.74 -24.19 -4.21
N MET A 75 0.03 -25.17 -4.69
CA MET A 75 1.15 -24.94 -5.61
C MET A 75 0.70 -24.45 -6.99
N PHE A 76 -0.50 -24.79 -7.43
CA PHE A 76 -1.08 -24.35 -8.71
C PHE A 76 -2.00 -23.11 -8.56
N GLY A 77 -2.15 -22.54 -7.38
CA GLY A 77 -3.01 -21.36 -7.15
C GLY A 77 -4.51 -21.58 -7.39
N VAL A 78 -4.96 -22.84 -7.55
CA VAL A 78 -6.31 -23.22 -8.01
C VAL A 78 -7.30 -23.42 -6.85
N ALA A 79 -6.82 -23.43 -5.59
CA ALA A 79 -7.63 -23.87 -4.44
C ALA A 79 -7.86 -22.75 -3.43
N GLU A 80 -8.33 -21.61 -3.87
CA GLU A 80 -8.66 -20.54 -2.92
C GLU A 80 -10.18 -20.37 -2.79
N GLU A 81 -10.76 -20.97 -1.76
CA GLU A 81 -12.02 -20.50 -1.20
C GLU A 81 -11.81 -19.11 -0.60
N THR A 82 -12.89 -18.35 -0.46
CA THR A 82 -12.90 -17.00 0.10
C THR A 82 -12.08 -16.92 1.38
N SER A 83 -10.89 -16.38 1.30
CA SER A 83 -10.00 -16.24 2.44
C SER A 83 -10.40 -15.01 3.23
N ASP A 84 -10.59 -15.16 4.53
CA ASP A 84 -10.72 -14.03 5.43
C ASP A 84 -9.39 -13.26 5.44
N VAL A 85 -9.46 -11.96 5.24
CA VAL A 85 -8.31 -11.05 5.31
C VAL A 85 -8.51 -10.15 6.52
N SER A 86 -7.53 -10.09 7.39
CA SER A 86 -7.51 -9.12 8.51
C SER A 86 -6.57 -7.97 8.17
N LEU A 87 -6.89 -6.77 8.71
CA LEU A 87 -6.10 -5.56 8.54
C LEU A 87 -5.94 -4.85 9.87
N ALA A 88 -4.73 -4.40 10.17
CA ALA A 88 -4.43 -3.55 11.30
C ALA A 88 -3.42 -2.48 10.88
N CYS A 89 -3.84 -1.22 10.84
CA CYS A 89 -2.97 -0.09 10.53
C CYS A 89 -2.70 0.74 11.79
N ARG A 90 -1.51 1.33 11.88
CA ARG A 90 -1.07 2.13 13.03
C ARG A 90 -0.22 3.30 12.58
N GLN A 91 -0.35 4.40 13.30
CA GLN A 91 0.65 5.46 13.28
C GLN A 91 1.89 4.98 14.02
N TRP A 92 3.07 5.08 13.39
CA TRP A 92 4.35 4.70 13.99
C TRP A 92 5.41 5.83 13.90
N GLY A 93 5.03 6.98 13.34
CA GLY A 93 5.87 8.16 13.16
C GLY A 93 5.06 9.43 13.00
N PRO A 94 5.71 10.58 12.78
CA PRO A 94 5.03 11.81 12.42
C PRO A 94 4.31 11.63 11.08
N ILE A 95 3.08 12.15 10.98
CA ILE A 95 2.29 12.03 9.75
C ILE A 95 2.69 13.10 8.76
N LYS A 96 3.00 12.67 7.52
CA LYS A 96 3.21 13.57 6.38
C LYS A 96 2.50 13.06 5.16
N PHE A 97 1.61 13.86 4.59
CA PHE A 97 1.00 13.57 3.29
C PHE A 97 1.95 14.02 2.18
N LYS A 98 2.33 13.10 1.30
CA LYS A 98 3.23 13.37 0.16
C LYS A 98 2.52 14.02 -1.02
N ARG A 99 1.20 13.87 -1.11
CA ARG A 99 0.34 14.42 -2.18
C ARG A 99 -1.11 14.58 -1.71
N GLN A 100 -1.93 15.18 -2.56
CA GLN A 100 -3.38 15.12 -2.41
C GLN A 100 -3.88 13.71 -2.76
N LEU A 101 -4.82 13.22 -1.96
CA LEU A 101 -5.40 11.89 -2.06
C LEU A 101 -6.88 11.98 -2.44
N GLU A 102 -7.41 10.91 -3.02
CA GLU A 102 -8.85 10.76 -3.26
C GLU A 102 -9.48 9.86 -2.21
N GLN A 103 -10.74 10.14 -1.88
CA GLN A 103 -11.49 9.33 -0.91
C GLN A 103 -11.71 7.91 -1.46
N GLY A 104 -11.22 6.91 -0.75
CA GLY A 104 -11.36 5.51 -1.15
C GLY A 104 -10.37 5.05 -2.24
N GLU A 105 -9.31 5.83 -2.52
CA GLU A 105 -8.31 5.42 -3.51
C GLU A 105 -7.48 4.21 -3.05
N ASP A 106 -6.96 3.48 -4.03
CA ASP A 106 -6.06 2.35 -3.76
C ASP A 106 -4.74 2.83 -3.14
N MET A 107 -4.43 2.33 -1.94
CA MET A 107 -3.12 2.41 -1.31
C MET A 107 -2.22 1.29 -1.83
N PHE A 108 -2.76 0.08 -1.91
CA PHE A 108 -2.04 -1.10 -2.32
C PHE A 108 -2.95 -2.10 -3.05
N ARG A 109 -2.40 -2.70 -4.09
CA ARG A 109 -3.10 -3.73 -4.86
C ARG A 109 -2.15 -4.86 -5.23
N THR A 110 -2.49 -6.10 -4.89
CA THR A 110 -1.74 -7.28 -5.31
C THR A 110 -2.63 -8.34 -5.94
N ARG A 111 -2.09 -9.03 -6.95
CA ARG A 111 -2.75 -10.19 -7.54
C ARG A 111 -2.31 -11.43 -6.77
N ARG A 112 -3.22 -12.09 -6.07
CA ARG A 112 -2.95 -13.27 -5.26
C ARG A 112 -3.08 -14.60 -5.99
N SER A 113 -3.74 -14.63 -7.13
CA SER A 113 -3.85 -15.82 -7.99
C SER A 113 -3.85 -15.39 -9.46
N LEU A 114 -3.34 -16.27 -10.31
CA LEU A 114 -3.29 -16.02 -11.76
C LEU A 114 -4.68 -15.90 -12.39
N ILE A 115 -5.72 -16.38 -11.70
CA ILE A 115 -7.03 -16.58 -12.32
C ILE A 115 -8.13 -15.69 -11.70
N PHE A 116 -8.20 -15.45 -10.37
CA PHE A 116 -9.46 -14.95 -9.82
C PHE A 116 -9.45 -13.98 -8.64
N LYS A 117 -8.30 -13.63 -8.00
CA LYS A 117 -8.35 -12.81 -6.78
C LYS A 117 -7.31 -11.71 -6.74
N LYS A 118 -7.79 -10.49 -6.64
CA LYS A 118 -7.00 -9.32 -6.28
C LYS A 118 -7.34 -8.96 -4.84
N MET A 119 -6.33 -8.71 -4.03
CA MET A 119 -6.47 -8.06 -2.75
C MET A 119 -6.15 -6.58 -2.94
N GLN A 120 -6.97 -5.72 -2.39
CA GLN A 120 -6.82 -4.28 -2.48
C GLN A 120 -6.92 -3.69 -1.08
N ILE A 121 -6.07 -2.72 -0.78
CA ILE A 121 -6.19 -1.87 0.40
C ILE A 121 -6.47 -0.46 -0.11
N VAL A 122 -7.59 0.08 0.31
CA VAL A 122 -8.00 1.45 0.01
C VAL A 122 -7.95 2.29 1.28
N ARG A 123 -7.82 3.60 1.13
CA ARG A 123 -7.83 4.52 2.26
C ARG A 123 -8.75 5.70 2.02
N GLY A 124 -9.21 6.28 3.12
CA GLY A 124 -10.01 7.49 3.13
C GLY A 124 -9.80 8.26 4.42
N CYS A 125 -10.43 9.42 4.52
CA CYS A 125 -10.39 10.31 5.67
C CYS A 125 -11.77 10.46 6.31
N ASP A 126 -11.90 10.16 7.61
CA ASP A 126 -12.98 10.67 8.44
C ASP A 126 -12.61 12.09 8.93
N ALA A 127 -13.01 13.09 8.16
CA ALA A 127 -12.69 14.49 8.41
C ALA A 127 -13.18 14.99 9.78
N LYS A 128 -14.31 14.45 10.25
CA LYS A 128 -14.90 14.86 11.54
C LYS A 128 -14.02 14.45 12.71
N ARG A 129 -13.39 13.28 12.63
CA ARG A 129 -12.59 12.70 13.71
C ARG A 129 -11.09 12.82 13.51
N ASN A 130 -10.67 13.34 12.35
CA ASN A 130 -9.27 13.38 11.91
C ASN A 130 -8.61 11.98 11.94
N VAL A 131 -9.24 11.03 11.27
CA VAL A 131 -8.85 9.63 11.25
C VAL A 131 -8.67 9.17 9.82
N LEU A 132 -7.55 8.53 9.51
CA LEU A 132 -7.42 7.77 8.27
C LEU A 132 -8.08 6.40 8.45
N VAL A 133 -8.91 6.03 7.49
CA VAL A 133 -9.63 4.76 7.46
C VAL A 133 -9.09 3.92 6.32
N TYR A 134 -8.59 2.75 6.65
CA TYR A 134 -8.09 1.76 5.70
C TYR A 134 -9.05 0.59 5.62
N MET A 135 -9.33 0.12 4.43
CA MET A 135 -10.16 -1.07 4.21
C MET A 135 -9.43 -2.01 3.25
N VAL A 136 -9.26 -3.25 3.66
CA VAL A 136 -8.82 -4.33 2.78
C VAL A 136 -10.03 -5.11 2.30
N TYR A 137 -10.03 -5.46 1.03
CA TYR A 137 -11.04 -6.37 0.47
C TYR A 137 -10.45 -7.21 -0.67
N THR A 138 -11.13 -8.32 -0.96
CA THR A 138 -10.78 -9.20 -2.07
C THR A 138 -11.87 -9.15 -3.12
N ASP A 139 -11.48 -8.93 -4.39
CA ASP A 139 -12.43 -9.00 -5.50
C ASP A 139 -13.00 -10.42 -5.60
N LYS A 140 -14.32 -10.53 -5.62
CA LYS A 140 -15.02 -11.78 -5.88
C LYS A 140 -15.66 -11.70 -7.27
N LEU A 141 -15.26 -12.60 -8.14
CA LEU A 141 -15.79 -12.66 -9.51
C LEU A 141 -17.11 -13.44 -9.63
N ILE A 142 -17.58 -14.05 -8.55
CA ILE A 142 -18.80 -14.85 -8.49
C ILE A 142 -19.65 -14.34 -7.33
N GLU A 143 -20.95 -14.54 -7.34
CA GLU A 143 -21.96 -14.00 -6.42
C GLU A 143 -21.57 -13.83 -4.94
N GLY A 144 -22.04 -12.75 -4.32
CA GLY A 144 -21.95 -12.42 -2.89
C GLY A 144 -20.99 -11.25 -2.61
N SER A 145 -20.95 -10.80 -1.35
CA SER A 145 -20.12 -9.69 -0.90
C SER A 145 -18.65 -10.10 -0.79
N PRO A 146 -17.69 -9.22 -1.17
CA PRO A 146 -16.29 -9.46 -0.94
C PRO A 146 -15.97 -9.53 0.56
N LYS A 147 -15.04 -10.39 0.93
CA LYS A 147 -14.47 -10.41 2.29
C LYS A 147 -13.68 -9.14 2.50
N ASN A 148 -13.90 -8.49 3.64
CA ASN A 148 -13.27 -7.22 3.95
C ASN A 148 -12.94 -7.09 5.44
N SER A 149 -12.04 -6.17 5.73
CA SER A 149 -11.70 -5.73 7.09
C SER A 149 -11.32 -4.26 7.07
N THR A 150 -11.66 -3.54 8.14
CA THR A 150 -11.41 -2.10 8.26
C THR A 150 -10.51 -1.81 9.45
N SER A 151 -9.56 -0.89 9.28
CA SER A 151 -8.69 -0.36 10.32
C SER A 151 -8.72 1.15 10.33
N SER A 152 -8.76 1.75 11.51
CA SER A 152 -8.78 3.21 11.69
C SER A 152 -7.49 3.68 12.37
N VAL A 153 -6.88 4.74 11.85
CA VAL A 153 -5.65 5.35 12.36
C VAL A 153 -5.96 6.80 12.75
N PRO A 154 -6.23 7.08 14.03
CA PRO A 154 -6.31 8.45 14.51
C PRO A 154 -4.98 9.17 14.27
N LEU A 155 -5.04 10.39 13.73
CA LEU A 155 -3.85 11.21 13.52
C LEU A 155 -3.51 11.92 14.83
N MET A 156 -2.49 11.42 15.52
CA MET A 156 -2.07 11.90 16.84
C MET A 156 -0.81 12.76 16.74
N PRO A 157 -0.61 13.69 17.70
CA PRO A 157 0.65 14.39 17.82
C PRO A 157 1.83 13.42 17.93
N TRP A 158 2.94 13.76 17.31
CA TRP A 158 4.20 13.00 17.42
C TRP A 158 5.28 13.90 18.01
N GLY A 159 5.64 13.67 19.26
CA GLY A 159 6.48 14.59 20.01
C GLY A 159 5.80 15.94 20.23
N THR A 160 6.41 17.02 19.80
CA THR A 160 5.87 18.39 19.91
C THR A 160 5.09 18.86 18.68
N GLU A 161 5.10 18.08 17.59
CA GLU A 161 4.42 18.43 16.34
C GLU A 161 2.93 18.07 16.42
N PRO A 162 2.02 19.02 16.12
CA PRO A 162 0.60 18.72 15.98
C PRO A 162 0.35 17.87 14.73
N PRO A 163 -0.66 16.97 14.75
CA PRO A 163 -0.98 16.18 13.58
C PRO A 163 -1.60 17.07 12.49
N PRO A 164 -1.35 16.78 11.21
CA PRO A 164 -2.08 17.41 10.12
C PRO A 164 -3.56 17.02 10.16
N ARG A 165 -4.41 17.79 9.52
CA ARG A 165 -5.81 17.41 9.31
C ARG A 165 -5.93 16.63 8.00
N CYS A 166 -6.41 15.40 8.05
CA CYS A 166 -6.56 14.59 6.84
C CYS A 166 -7.53 15.22 5.82
N ALA A 167 -8.51 16.03 6.30
CA ALA A 167 -9.43 16.76 5.42
C ALA A 167 -8.75 17.78 4.50
N ASP A 168 -7.55 18.23 4.83
CA ASP A 168 -6.79 19.19 4.00
C ASP A 168 -6.09 18.49 2.84
N PHE A 169 -5.98 17.17 2.88
CA PHE A 169 -5.24 16.34 1.92
C PHE A 169 -6.09 15.30 1.21
N VAL A 170 -7.29 15.00 1.66
CA VAL A 170 -8.18 14.00 1.06
C VAL A 170 -9.45 14.67 0.55
N LYS A 171 -9.75 14.49 -0.73
CA LYS A 171 -10.92 15.05 -1.44
C LYS A 171 -12.03 14.03 -1.62
#